data_181145afb49a30fb9872642153326ab8
#
_entry.id   181145afb49a30fb9872642153326ab8
#
_cell.length_a   1.000
_cell.length_b   1.000
_cell.length_c   1.000
_cell.angle_alpha   90.00
_cell.angle_beta   90.00
_cell.angle_gamma   90.00
#
_symmetry.space_group_name_H-M   'P 1'
#
loop_
_entity.id
_entity.type
_entity.pdbx_description
1 polymer ?
#
loop_
_entity_poly.entity_id
_entity_poly.type
_entity_poly.pdbx_seq_one_letter_code
_entity_poly.pdbx_strand_id
1 'polypeptide(L)'
;MKKLLFLFLIGLLSSCNQIQKEKVYTLAERQEIDSIKTVLIKESEQRILEDSKISDTIGVYKSPLQVVSAKIIKSGSGNYRDVQLTYKNVGTQPITAMKFLWKGENAFLEPADMGNNFLKGYGSGFDDTTLNPGKTTTSTWSILSQDAKTIQAWPVEVVFPDNTKWLLEDFQ
;
A
#
# COMPACT_ATOMS: atom_id res chain seq x y z
N MET A 1 -43.72 41.13 17.12
CA MET A 1 -43.14 39.82 16.88
C MET A 1 -41.82 39.80 16.10
N LYS A 2 -41.24 40.92 15.68
CA LYS A 2 -39.94 40.97 14.94
C LYS A 2 -38.70 41.17 15.82
N LYS A 3 -38.83 41.47 17.09
CA LYS A 3 -37.69 41.71 18.00
C LYS A 3 -37.18 40.44 18.76
N LEU A 4 -37.94 39.36 18.74
CA LEU A 4 -37.56 38.12 19.42
C LEU A 4 -36.65 37.20 18.58
N LEU A 5 -36.67 37.40 17.25
CA LEU A 5 -35.88 36.60 16.33
C LEU A 5 -34.38 36.98 16.27
N PHE A 6 -34.08 38.22 16.68
CA PHE A 6 -32.71 38.77 16.60
C PHE A 6 -31.81 38.34 17.77
N LEU A 7 -32.44 37.97 18.92
CA LEU A 7 -31.68 37.52 20.09
C LEU A 7 -31.25 36.07 19.99
N PHE A 8 -31.89 35.25 19.11
CA PHE A 8 -31.51 33.85 18.93
C PHE A 8 -30.34 33.66 17.95
N LEU A 9 -30.02 34.65 17.13
CA LEU A 9 -28.94 34.59 16.15
C LEU A 9 -27.57 34.94 16.74
N ILE A 10 -27.52 35.62 17.89
CA ILE A 10 -26.27 36.00 18.55
C ILE A 10 -25.70 34.87 19.43
N GLY A 11 -26.57 33.91 19.83
CA GLY A 11 -26.14 32.78 20.68
C GLY A 11 -25.36 31.69 19.94
N LEU A 12 -25.35 31.66 18.59
CA LEU A 12 -24.72 30.61 17.79
C LEU A 12 -23.27 30.94 17.35
N LEU A 13 -22.77 32.11 17.63
CA LEU A 13 -21.40 32.52 17.25
C LEU A 13 -20.36 32.37 18.38
N SER A 14 -20.75 31.89 19.57
CA SER A 14 -19.85 31.77 20.71
C SER A 14 -19.23 30.39 20.89
N SER A 15 -19.40 29.45 19.95
CA SER A 15 -18.97 28.06 20.12
C SER A 15 -17.94 27.60 19.10
N CYS A 16 -16.90 28.40 18.87
CA CYS A 16 -15.73 27.89 18.15
C CYS A 16 -14.48 28.73 18.47
N ASN A 17 -13.97 28.58 19.69
CA ASN A 17 -12.59 28.95 19.98
C ASN A 17 -12.04 28.06 21.11
N GLN A 18 -12.08 26.73 20.90
CA GLN A 18 -11.10 25.87 21.57
C GLN A 18 -9.78 26.00 20.83
N ILE A 19 -9.02 27.01 21.21
CA ILE A 19 -7.59 27.06 20.93
C ILE A 19 -7.01 25.81 21.58
N GLN A 20 -6.68 24.78 20.79
CA GLN A 20 -5.84 23.69 21.26
C GLN A 20 -4.56 24.34 21.77
N LYS A 21 -4.41 24.39 23.10
CA LYS A 21 -3.15 24.81 23.73
C LYS A 21 -2.09 23.84 23.23
N GLU A 22 -1.25 24.29 22.35
CA GLU A 22 -0.09 23.56 21.89
C GLU A 22 0.74 23.17 23.11
N LYS A 23 0.96 21.87 23.31
CA LYS A 23 1.66 21.37 24.47
C LYS A 23 3.11 21.82 24.37
N VAL A 24 3.49 22.82 25.17
CA VAL A 24 4.86 23.31 25.21
C VAL A 24 5.70 22.30 26.00
N TYR A 25 6.53 21.56 25.28
CA TYR A 25 7.46 20.59 25.86
C TYR A 25 8.69 21.31 26.44
N THR A 26 9.17 20.84 27.59
CA THR A 26 10.44 21.30 28.16
C THR A 26 11.61 20.86 27.27
N LEU A 27 12.77 21.47 27.46
CA LEU A 27 13.98 21.14 26.68
C LEU A 27 14.36 19.66 26.84
N ALA A 28 14.24 19.10 28.05
CA ALA A 28 14.50 17.69 28.33
C ALA A 28 13.50 16.76 27.63
N GLU A 29 12.21 17.07 27.64
CA GLU A 29 11.19 16.29 26.92
C GLU A 29 11.39 16.32 25.40
N ARG A 30 11.84 17.45 24.84
CA ARG A 30 12.17 17.56 23.40
C ARG A 30 13.35 16.66 23.05
N GLN A 31 14.40 16.65 23.86
CA GLN A 31 15.57 15.78 23.64
C GLN A 31 15.22 14.29 23.73
N GLU A 32 14.33 13.92 24.64
CA GLU A 32 13.85 12.55 24.76
C GLU A 32 12.99 12.15 23.56
N ILE A 33 12.07 13.02 23.11
CA ILE A 33 11.26 12.80 21.90
C ILE A 33 12.13 12.67 20.67
N ASP A 34 13.16 13.50 20.52
CA ASP A 34 14.07 13.44 19.37
C ASP A 34 14.93 12.19 19.38
N SER A 35 15.36 11.72 20.54
CA SER A 35 16.08 10.45 20.67
C SER A 35 15.20 9.25 20.32
N ILE A 36 13.95 9.21 20.80
CA ILE A 36 12.98 8.17 20.46
C ILE A 36 12.68 8.17 18.95
N LYS A 37 12.46 9.34 18.36
CA LYS A 37 12.25 9.47 16.91
C LYS A 37 13.43 8.92 16.12
N THR A 38 14.65 9.24 16.53
CA THR A 38 15.86 8.77 15.85
C THR A 38 15.99 7.25 15.91
N VAL A 39 15.66 6.63 17.05
CA VAL A 39 15.65 5.17 17.21
C VAL A 39 14.60 4.53 16.33
N LEU A 40 13.36 5.07 16.34
CA LEU A 40 12.25 4.54 15.54
C LEU A 40 12.53 4.66 14.03
N ILE A 41 13.12 5.77 13.58
CA ILE A 41 13.51 5.96 12.18
C ILE A 41 14.57 4.91 11.80
N LYS A 42 15.61 4.73 12.62
CA LYS A 42 16.66 3.76 12.36
C LYS A 42 16.16 2.31 12.33
N GLU A 43 15.25 1.94 13.24
CA GLU A 43 14.61 0.63 13.23
C GLU A 43 13.72 0.42 11.99
N SER A 44 12.97 1.45 11.57
CA SER A 44 12.16 1.39 10.36
C SER A 44 13.02 1.26 9.10
N GLU A 45 14.13 2.00 9.02
CA GLU A 45 15.10 1.91 7.91
C GLU A 45 15.79 0.53 7.87
N GLN A 46 16.13 -0.03 9.02
CA GLN A 46 16.69 -1.39 9.08
C GLN A 46 15.69 -2.45 8.62
N ARG A 47 14.44 -2.37 9.05
CA ARG A 47 13.37 -3.27 8.57
C ARG A 47 13.17 -3.14 7.06
N ILE A 48 13.12 -1.92 6.52
CA ILE A 48 12.99 -1.69 5.08
C ILE A 48 14.19 -2.27 4.32
N LEU A 49 15.41 -2.16 4.86
CA LEU A 49 16.62 -2.73 4.26
C LEU A 49 16.65 -4.26 4.34
N GLU A 50 16.17 -4.85 5.41
CA GLU A 50 16.01 -6.30 5.58
C GLU A 50 14.92 -6.82 4.63
N ASP A 51 13.76 -6.19 4.58
CA ASP A 51 12.67 -6.52 3.65
C ASP A 51 13.11 -6.40 2.18
N SER A 52 13.94 -5.40 1.84
CA SER A 52 14.46 -5.25 0.48
C SER A 52 15.47 -6.35 0.10
N LYS A 53 16.25 -6.84 1.05
CA LYS A 53 17.19 -7.97 0.83
C LYS A 53 16.46 -9.30 0.71
N ILE A 54 15.38 -9.48 1.45
CA ILE A 54 14.52 -10.69 1.40
C ILE A 54 13.77 -10.73 0.07
N SER A 55 13.32 -9.58 -0.44
CA SER A 55 12.61 -9.46 -1.73
C SER A 55 13.43 -9.99 -2.92
N ASP A 56 14.75 -9.94 -2.85
CA ASP A 56 15.59 -10.26 -4.01
C ASP A 56 15.99 -11.74 -4.11
N THR A 57 15.77 -12.61 -3.09
CA THR A 57 16.53 -13.86 -3.15
C THR A 57 15.82 -15.17 -2.77
N ILE A 58 14.77 -15.26 -1.95
CA ILE A 58 14.39 -16.59 -1.41
C ILE A 58 12.94 -17.02 -1.66
N GLY A 59 11.94 -16.19 -1.42
CA GLY A 59 10.52 -16.60 -1.53
C GLY A 59 10.00 -16.71 -2.96
N VAL A 60 10.45 -15.83 -3.86
CA VAL A 60 9.95 -15.73 -5.24
C VAL A 60 10.34 -16.95 -6.09
N TYR A 61 11.48 -17.58 -5.82
CA TYR A 61 11.96 -18.74 -6.58
C TYR A 61 11.13 -20.03 -6.38
N LYS A 62 10.32 -20.10 -5.33
CA LYS A 62 9.44 -21.25 -5.06
C LYS A 62 7.99 -20.98 -5.37
N SER A 63 7.66 -19.78 -5.82
CA SER A 63 6.27 -19.42 -6.13
C SER A 63 5.76 -20.18 -7.35
N PRO A 64 4.57 -20.77 -7.29
CA PRO A 64 3.91 -21.35 -8.46
C PRO A 64 3.40 -20.28 -9.44
N LEU A 65 3.44 -19.01 -9.04
CA LEU A 65 2.99 -17.87 -9.82
C LEU A 65 4.15 -16.88 -10.01
N GLN A 66 4.45 -16.54 -11.26
CA GLN A 66 5.50 -15.58 -11.62
C GLN A 66 4.89 -14.30 -12.18
N VAL A 67 5.26 -13.15 -11.63
CA VAL A 67 4.98 -11.85 -12.25
C VAL A 67 5.96 -11.65 -13.41
N VAL A 68 5.42 -11.58 -14.61
CA VAL A 68 6.20 -11.40 -15.87
C VAL A 68 6.41 -9.93 -16.15
N SER A 69 5.43 -9.09 -15.82
CA SER A 69 5.51 -7.64 -16.04
C SER A 69 4.63 -6.92 -15.02
N ALA A 70 5.17 -5.84 -14.47
CA ALA A 70 4.43 -4.89 -13.65
C ALA A 70 4.56 -3.50 -14.26
N LYS A 71 3.45 -2.78 -14.41
CA LYS A 71 3.43 -1.46 -15.05
C LYS A 71 2.47 -0.53 -14.33
N ILE A 72 2.84 0.74 -14.28
CA ILE A 72 1.92 1.83 -13.99
C ILE A 72 1.37 2.32 -15.33
N ILE A 73 0.05 2.27 -15.48
CA ILE A 73 -0.64 2.73 -16.68
C ILE A 73 -1.54 3.92 -16.36
N LYS A 74 -1.94 4.66 -17.38
CA LYS A 74 -2.94 5.72 -17.22
C LYS A 74 -4.30 5.08 -16.97
N SER A 75 -4.99 5.54 -15.93
CA SER A 75 -6.37 5.12 -15.67
C SER A 75 -7.32 5.63 -16.75
N GLY A 76 -8.39 4.90 -16.98
CA GLY A 76 -9.50 5.37 -17.82
C GLY A 76 -10.27 6.55 -17.20
N SER A 77 -10.07 6.86 -15.93
CA SER A 77 -10.72 7.93 -15.18
C SER A 77 -9.74 9.03 -14.78
N GLY A 78 -9.89 10.22 -15.36
CA GLY A 78 -9.14 11.43 -14.95
C GLY A 78 -7.62 11.29 -15.09
N ASN A 79 -6.89 11.86 -14.12
CA ASN A 79 -5.43 11.87 -14.10
C ASN A 79 -4.82 10.74 -13.23
N TYR A 80 -5.63 9.77 -12.84
CA TYR A 80 -5.19 8.67 -12.00
C TYR A 80 -4.37 7.64 -12.77
N ARG A 81 -3.70 6.78 -12.01
CA ARG A 81 -2.90 5.66 -12.47
C ARG A 81 -3.51 4.36 -11.98
N ASP A 82 -3.30 3.30 -12.76
CA ASP A 82 -3.66 1.94 -12.42
C ASP A 82 -2.40 1.08 -12.43
N VAL A 83 -2.43 0.02 -11.63
CA VAL A 83 -1.43 -1.05 -11.66
C VAL A 83 -1.90 -2.11 -12.65
N GLN A 84 -1.05 -2.46 -13.60
CA GLN A 84 -1.26 -3.58 -14.50
C GLN A 84 -0.17 -4.62 -14.27
N LEU A 85 -0.57 -5.84 -13.94
CA LEU A 85 0.33 -6.98 -13.81
C LEU A 85 0.02 -8.02 -14.88
N THR A 86 1.07 -8.51 -15.52
CA THR A 86 1.03 -9.73 -16.33
C THR A 86 1.74 -10.82 -15.55
N TYR A 87 1.08 -11.96 -15.34
CA TYR A 87 1.60 -13.05 -14.54
C TYR A 87 1.29 -14.40 -15.17
N LYS A 88 2.11 -15.39 -14.84
CA LYS A 88 2.11 -16.73 -15.41
C LYS A 88 2.06 -17.79 -14.32
N ASN A 89 1.21 -18.79 -14.46
CA ASN A 89 1.27 -20.00 -13.66
C ASN A 89 2.45 -20.86 -14.17
N VAL A 90 3.50 -20.94 -13.37
CA VAL A 90 4.70 -21.75 -13.62
C VAL A 90 4.68 -23.08 -12.86
N GLY A 91 3.64 -23.31 -12.05
CA GLY A 91 3.40 -24.56 -11.34
C GLY A 91 2.76 -25.63 -12.23
N THR A 92 2.47 -26.75 -11.62
CA THR A 92 1.88 -27.94 -12.28
C THR A 92 0.38 -28.09 -12.06
N GLN A 93 -0.21 -27.30 -11.14
CA GLN A 93 -1.63 -27.34 -10.80
C GLN A 93 -2.32 -26.03 -11.25
N PRO A 94 -3.63 -26.06 -11.55
CA PRO A 94 -4.40 -24.84 -11.72
C PRO A 94 -4.36 -23.99 -10.45
N ILE A 95 -4.38 -22.66 -10.61
CA ILE A 95 -4.50 -21.68 -9.54
C ILE A 95 -5.92 -21.13 -9.60
N THR A 96 -6.63 -21.08 -8.47
CA THR A 96 -8.02 -20.59 -8.40
C THR A 96 -8.14 -19.19 -7.83
N ALA A 97 -7.16 -18.75 -7.04
CA ALA A 97 -7.08 -17.37 -6.57
C ALA A 97 -5.63 -17.00 -6.26
N MET A 98 -5.32 -15.72 -6.37
CA MET A 98 -3.99 -15.20 -6.14
C MET A 98 -4.03 -13.80 -5.56
N LYS A 99 -3.09 -13.49 -4.65
CA LYS A 99 -2.86 -12.16 -4.12
C LYS A 99 -1.48 -11.67 -4.49
N PHE A 100 -1.40 -10.37 -4.74
CA PHE A 100 -0.18 -9.67 -5.06
C PHE A 100 0.06 -8.55 -4.06
N LEU A 101 1.31 -8.32 -3.77
CA LEU A 101 1.80 -7.10 -3.14
C LEU A 101 2.64 -6.36 -4.16
N TRP A 102 2.61 -5.04 -4.10
CA TRP A 102 3.49 -4.20 -4.91
C TRP A 102 4.02 -3.01 -4.12
N LYS A 103 5.18 -2.54 -4.56
CA LYS A 103 5.82 -1.31 -4.10
C LYS A 103 5.95 -0.37 -5.30
N GLY A 104 5.64 0.90 -5.11
CA GLY A 104 5.75 1.92 -6.14
C GLY A 104 6.42 3.19 -5.67
N GLU A 105 7.07 3.88 -6.61
CA GLU A 105 7.80 5.12 -6.38
C GLU A 105 7.35 6.20 -7.36
N ASN A 106 7.47 7.47 -6.94
CA ASN A 106 7.24 8.64 -7.77
C ASN A 106 8.49 8.99 -8.61
N ALA A 107 8.45 10.14 -9.31
CA ALA A 107 9.56 10.60 -10.14
C ALA A 107 10.84 10.98 -9.35
N PHE A 108 10.73 11.14 -8.04
CA PHE A 108 11.84 11.48 -7.14
C PHE A 108 12.39 10.24 -6.40
N LEU A 109 11.96 9.04 -6.79
CA LEU A 109 12.27 7.76 -6.13
C LEU A 109 11.78 7.67 -4.67
N GLU A 110 10.77 8.48 -4.33
CA GLU A 110 10.11 8.43 -3.04
C GLU A 110 8.89 7.51 -3.10
N PRO A 111 8.46 6.91 -1.97
CA PRO A 111 7.26 6.09 -1.90
C PRO A 111 6.04 6.83 -2.47
N ALA A 112 5.46 6.32 -3.56
CA ALA A 112 4.25 6.86 -4.17
C ALA A 112 2.99 6.47 -3.39
N ASP A 113 1.87 7.13 -3.67
CA ASP A 113 0.57 6.65 -3.21
C ASP A 113 0.15 5.44 -4.07
N MET A 114 0.13 4.26 -3.47
CA MET A 114 -0.20 2.99 -4.14
C MET A 114 -1.58 2.45 -3.71
N GLY A 115 -2.44 3.32 -3.18
CA GLY A 115 -3.80 2.96 -2.76
C GLY A 115 -3.89 2.37 -1.35
N ASN A 116 -2.80 2.33 -0.60
CA ASN A 116 -2.79 1.89 0.80
C ASN A 116 -2.61 3.08 1.74
N ASN A 117 -3.62 3.35 2.55
CA ASN A 117 -3.61 4.48 3.48
C ASN A 117 -2.70 4.26 4.70
N PHE A 118 -2.29 3.03 4.98
CA PHE A 118 -1.50 2.69 6.17
C PHE A 118 -0.01 2.54 5.86
N LEU A 119 0.33 2.15 4.64
CA LEU A 119 1.71 1.87 4.27
C LEU A 119 2.03 2.60 2.95
N LYS A 120 2.62 3.78 3.07
CA LYS A 120 3.00 4.59 1.91
C LYS A 120 3.99 3.83 1.02
N GLY A 121 3.79 3.88 -0.28
CA GLY A 121 4.60 3.17 -1.26
C GLY A 121 4.14 1.74 -1.55
N TYR A 122 3.23 1.17 -0.77
CA TYR A 122 2.76 -0.19 -0.95
C TYR A 122 1.28 -0.24 -1.34
N GLY A 123 0.92 -1.27 -2.05
CA GLY A 123 -0.47 -1.61 -2.39
C GLY A 123 -0.60 -3.10 -2.64
N SER A 124 -1.83 -3.58 -2.75
CA SER A 124 -2.11 -4.99 -2.97
C SER A 124 -3.31 -5.16 -3.89
N GLY A 125 -3.40 -6.32 -4.51
CA GLY A 125 -4.54 -6.74 -5.31
C GLY A 125 -4.74 -8.24 -5.26
N PHE A 126 -5.92 -8.68 -5.64
CA PHE A 126 -6.24 -10.10 -5.78
C PHE A 126 -6.93 -10.36 -7.11
N ASP A 127 -6.81 -11.60 -7.58
CA ASP A 127 -7.52 -12.10 -8.75
C ASP A 127 -8.01 -13.52 -8.41
N ASP A 128 -9.29 -13.80 -8.65
CA ASP A 128 -9.94 -15.09 -8.44
C ASP A 128 -10.26 -15.81 -9.76
N THR A 129 -9.67 -15.37 -10.85
CA THR A 129 -9.76 -16.03 -12.15
C THR A 129 -8.89 -17.28 -12.18
N THR A 130 -9.46 -18.42 -12.59
CA THR A 130 -8.68 -19.65 -12.71
C THR A 130 -7.58 -19.52 -13.75
N LEU A 131 -6.34 -19.80 -13.34
CA LEU A 131 -5.17 -19.78 -14.19
C LEU A 131 -4.54 -21.17 -14.30
N ASN A 132 -4.71 -21.81 -15.44
CA ASN A 132 -4.18 -23.15 -15.71
C ASN A 132 -2.64 -23.14 -15.84
N PRO A 133 -1.97 -24.29 -15.60
CA PRO A 133 -0.53 -24.44 -15.76
C PRO A 133 -0.01 -23.91 -17.12
N GLY A 134 1.09 -23.17 -17.08
CA GLY A 134 1.74 -22.58 -18.26
C GLY A 134 1.02 -21.39 -18.88
N LYS A 135 -0.19 -21.05 -18.43
CA LYS A 135 -0.95 -19.90 -18.97
C LYS A 135 -0.51 -18.59 -18.33
N THR A 136 -0.65 -17.54 -19.12
CA THR A 136 -0.37 -16.15 -18.74
C THR A 136 -1.66 -15.34 -18.85
N THR A 137 -1.86 -14.43 -17.92
CA THR A 137 -2.97 -13.47 -17.94
C THR A 137 -2.51 -12.08 -17.52
N THR A 138 -3.37 -11.09 -17.72
CA THR A 138 -3.10 -9.69 -17.33
C THR A 138 -4.32 -9.15 -16.63
N SER A 139 -4.11 -8.57 -15.45
CA SER A 139 -5.15 -7.90 -14.66
C SER A 139 -4.73 -6.48 -14.30
N THR A 140 -5.72 -5.63 -14.06
CA THR A 140 -5.51 -4.21 -13.78
C THR A 140 -6.28 -3.82 -12.52
N TRP A 141 -5.63 -3.07 -11.64
CA TRP A 141 -6.21 -2.55 -10.40
C TRP A 141 -6.07 -1.05 -10.34
N SER A 142 -7.17 -0.38 -9.99
CA SER A 142 -7.15 1.06 -9.75
C SER A 142 -6.54 1.36 -8.40
N ILE A 143 -5.50 2.20 -8.40
CA ILE A 143 -4.82 2.63 -7.16
C ILE A 143 -5.12 4.08 -6.79
N LEU A 144 -5.86 4.80 -7.64
CA LEU A 144 -6.18 6.23 -7.48
C LEU A 144 -4.95 7.12 -7.26
N SER A 145 -3.76 6.63 -7.60
CA SER A 145 -2.51 7.40 -7.54
C SER A 145 -2.44 8.42 -8.67
N GLN A 146 -1.79 9.55 -8.40
CA GLN A 146 -1.47 10.54 -9.43
C GLN A 146 0.04 10.64 -9.71
N ASP A 147 0.86 10.21 -8.76
CA ASP A 147 2.31 10.42 -8.75
C ASP A 147 3.15 9.17 -9.06
N ALA A 148 2.57 7.95 -8.97
CA ALA A 148 3.29 6.71 -9.21
C ALA A 148 3.91 6.66 -10.61
N LYS A 149 5.20 6.25 -10.69
CA LYS A 149 5.99 6.14 -11.92
C LYS A 149 6.56 4.75 -12.12
N THR A 150 7.08 4.14 -11.06
CA THR A 150 7.68 2.81 -11.09
C THR A 150 6.93 1.87 -10.18
N ILE A 151 7.03 0.58 -10.44
CA ILE A 151 6.41 -0.46 -9.64
C ILE A 151 7.24 -1.74 -9.67
N GLN A 152 7.34 -2.38 -8.53
CA GLN A 152 7.74 -3.77 -8.37
C GLN A 152 6.56 -4.54 -7.78
N ALA A 153 6.35 -5.79 -8.20
CA ALA A 153 5.24 -6.60 -7.72
C ALA A 153 5.63 -8.06 -7.62
N TRP A 154 5.07 -8.75 -6.64
CA TRP A 154 5.28 -10.18 -6.39
C TRP A 154 4.03 -10.83 -5.83
N PRO A 155 3.83 -12.14 -6.06
CA PRO A 155 2.75 -12.90 -5.46
C PRO A 155 3.04 -13.14 -3.97
N VAL A 156 2.01 -13.09 -3.13
CA VAL A 156 2.11 -13.34 -1.69
C VAL A 156 1.25 -14.52 -1.23
N GLU A 157 0.18 -14.83 -1.95
CA GLU A 157 -0.69 -15.96 -1.66
C GLU A 157 -1.25 -16.54 -2.97
N VAL A 158 -1.24 -17.85 -3.06
CA VAL A 158 -1.84 -18.62 -4.18
C VAL A 158 -2.71 -19.70 -3.60
N VAL A 159 -3.93 -19.87 -4.12
CA VAL A 159 -4.89 -20.88 -3.72
C VAL A 159 -5.07 -21.88 -4.85
N PHE A 160 -5.08 -23.17 -4.53
CA PHE A 160 -5.31 -24.28 -5.45
C PHE A 160 -6.74 -24.82 -5.36
N PRO A 161 -7.21 -25.64 -6.33
CA PRO A 161 -8.58 -26.16 -6.36
C PRO A 161 -8.98 -27.00 -5.14
N ASP A 162 -8.02 -27.61 -4.47
CA ASP A 162 -8.20 -28.39 -3.24
C ASP A 162 -8.19 -27.54 -1.96
N ASN A 163 -8.19 -26.19 -2.11
CA ASN A 163 -8.07 -25.19 -1.06
C ASN A 163 -6.73 -25.18 -0.32
N THR A 164 -5.74 -25.94 -0.76
CA THR A 164 -4.37 -25.76 -0.28
C THR A 164 -3.82 -24.42 -0.76
N LYS A 165 -2.82 -23.88 -0.02
CA LYS A 165 -2.26 -22.57 -0.28
C LYS A 165 -0.75 -22.61 -0.35
N TRP A 166 -0.21 -21.83 -1.24
CA TRP A 166 1.16 -21.35 -1.16
C TRP A 166 1.16 -19.93 -0.59
N LEU A 167 2.03 -19.68 0.36
CA LEU A 167 2.25 -18.36 0.95
C LEU A 167 3.72 -18.00 0.81
N LEU A 168 4.00 -16.72 0.57
CA LEU A 168 5.36 -16.18 0.67
C LEU A 168 5.83 -16.35 2.11
N GLU A 169 7.05 -16.86 2.34
CA GLU A 169 7.55 -17.28 3.65
C GLU A 169 7.45 -16.20 4.74
N ASP A 170 7.57 -14.93 4.37
CA ASP A 170 7.45 -13.79 5.29
C ASP A 170 6.00 -13.40 5.64
N PHE A 171 5.01 -14.10 5.07
CA PHE A 171 3.58 -13.88 5.31
C PHE A 171 2.89 -15.09 5.99
N GLN A 172 3.65 -16.00 6.60
CA GLN A 172 3.14 -17.15 7.35
C GLN A 172 2.84 -16.82 8.81
#